data_894dc3fd9c9cfcfaf99d2239b5bbf3cd
#
_entry.id   894dc3fd9c9cfcfaf99d2239b5bbf3cd
#
_cell.length_a   1.000
_cell.length_b   1.000
_cell.length_c   1.000
_cell.angle_alpha   90.00
_cell.angle_beta   90.00
_cell.angle_gamma   90.00
#
_symmetry.space_group_name_H-M   'P 1'
#
loop_
_entity.id
_entity.type
_entity.pdbx_description
1 polymer ?
#
loop_
_entity_poly.entity_id
_entity_poly.type
_entity_poly.pdbx_seq_one_letter_code
_entity_poly.pdbx_strand_id
1 'polypeptide(L)'
;MLKIALSGCCGRMGHVINDIVSGREGMEIVAGFDINTVQYADFPIFADPFEFTGECDVIIDFSNAASTERLLDYCEQHGTPVVICTTGHSAAQLDRIRAASAKIAVFRSGNMSLGINLMSELLKQSAAVLGDKYDVEIIEKHHNQKLDAPSGTALMLADAVASALPYDAEYVYDRHERREKRPAHEIGISAIRSEERRVGKECRSRWSPYH
;
A
#
# COMPACT_ATOMS: atom_id res chain seq x y z
N MET A 1 -23.65 -11.75 8.39
CA MET A 1 -22.31 -11.49 8.92
C MET A 1 -21.37 -11.45 7.73
N LEU A 2 -20.54 -10.42 7.58
CA LEU A 2 -19.57 -10.28 6.48
C LEU A 2 -18.42 -11.26 6.70
N LYS A 3 -18.21 -12.17 5.76
CA LYS A 3 -17.17 -13.19 5.81
C LYS A 3 -15.91 -12.68 5.09
N ILE A 4 -14.82 -12.54 5.81
CA ILE A 4 -13.56 -12.02 5.31
C ILE A 4 -12.53 -13.14 5.21
N ALA A 5 -11.84 -13.29 4.08
CA ALA A 5 -10.59 -14.02 4.02
C ALA A 5 -9.41 -13.04 4.08
N LEU A 6 -8.33 -13.39 4.79
CA LEU A 6 -7.21 -12.49 5.06
C LEU A 6 -5.92 -13.05 4.47
N SER A 7 -5.42 -12.44 3.41
CA SER A 7 -4.13 -12.78 2.79
C SER A 7 -3.00 -12.01 3.48
N GLY A 8 -1.91 -12.71 3.83
CA GLY A 8 -0.84 -12.19 4.68
C GLY A 8 -1.24 -12.18 6.17
N CYS A 9 -2.06 -13.13 6.59
CA CYS A 9 -2.67 -13.16 7.93
C CYS A 9 -1.64 -13.30 9.06
N CYS A 10 -0.51 -13.96 8.85
CA CYS A 10 0.56 -14.11 9.85
C CYS A 10 1.51 -12.90 9.91
N GLY A 11 1.35 -11.92 9.03
CA GLY A 11 2.10 -10.67 9.06
C GLY A 11 1.60 -9.70 10.14
N ARG A 12 2.38 -8.63 10.39
CA ARG A 12 2.01 -7.60 11.38
C ARG A 12 0.63 -6.98 11.12
N MET A 13 0.31 -6.66 9.86
CA MET A 13 -1.00 -6.12 9.51
C MET A 13 -2.11 -7.16 9.62
N GLY A 14 -1.81 -8.43 9.31
CA GLY A 14 -2.74 -9.53 9.49
C GLY A 14 -3.24 -9.64 10.93
N HIS A 15 -2.34 -9.62 11.90
CA HIS A 15 -2.71 -9.63 13.32
C HIS A 15 -3.55 -8.41 13.71
N VAL A 16 -3.17 -7.21 13.27
CA VAL A 16 -3.94 -5.98 13.56
C VAL A 16 -5.36 -6.06 12.99
N ILE A 17 -5.52 -6.58 11.78
CA ILE A 17 -6.84 -6.73 11.15
C ILE A 17 -7.66 -7.78 11.90
N ASN A 18 -7.05 -8.89 12.29
CA ASN A 18 -7.71 -9.90 13.11
C ASN A 18 -8.25 -9.28 14.41
N ASP A 19 -7.44 -8.52 15.13
CA ASP A 19 -7.85 -7.85 16.37
C ASP A 19 -9.02 -6.87 16.14
N ILE A 20 -8.97 -6.12 15.04
CA ILE A 20 -10.04 -5.17 14.68
C ILE A 20 -11.34 -5.91 14.35
N VAL A 21 -11.28 -6.97 13.55
CA VAL A 21 -12.46 -7.73 13.13
C VAL A 21 -13.07 -8.47 14.32
N SER A 22 -12.24 -9.10 15.17
CA SER A 22 -12.70 -9.79 16.39
C SER A 22 -13.41 -8.87 17.39
N GLY A 23 -13.08 -7.58 17.38
CA GLY A 23 -13.73 -6.56 18.22
C GLY A 23 -14.98 -5.92 17.60
N ARG A 24 -15.45 -6.38 16.44
CA ARG A 24 -16.59 -5.76 15.73
C ARG A 24 -17.70 -6.77 15.44
N GLU A 25 -18.92 -6.36 15.76
CA GLU A 25 -20.11 -7.10 15.37
C GLU A 25 -20.35 -7.04 13.84
N GLY A 26 -20.92 -8.09 13.29
CA GLY A 26 -21.35 -8.13 11.90
C GLY A 26 -20.27 -8.54 10.90
N MET A 27 -19.04 -8.86 11.33
CA MET A 27 -17.96 -9.37 10.46
C MET A 27 -17.16 -10.47 11.17
N GLU A 28 -16.58 -11.37 10.37
CA GLU A 28 -15.73 -12.46 10.85
C GLU A 28 -14.63 -12.79 9.84
N ILE A 29 -13.48 -13.28 10.31
CA ILE A 29 -12.48 -13.88 9.45
C ILE A 29 -12.76 -15.37 9.35
N VAL A 30 -13.01 -15.86 8.13
CA VAL A 30 -13.35 -17.28 7.88
C VAL A 30 -12.16 -18.09 7.39
N ALA A 31 -11.11 -17.44 6.86
CA ALA A 31 -9.88 -18.09 6.41
C ALA A 31 -8.71 -17.11 6.39
N GLY A 32 -7.50 -17.63 6.57
CA GLY A 32 -6.24 -16.93 6.34
C GLY A 32 -5.46 -17.57 5.21
N PHE A 33 -4.73 -16.76 4.44
CA PHE A 33 -3.79 -17.22 3.42
C PHE A 33 -2.40 -16.69 3.75
N ASP A 34 -1.45 -17.60 3.98
CA ASP A 34 -0.07 -17.22 4.30
C ASP A 34 0.88 -18.41 4.05
N ILE A 35 2.12 -18.12 3.67
CA ILE A 35 3.17 -19.15 3.57
C ILE A 35 3.47 -19.81 4.93
N ASN A 36 3.25 -19.08 6.01
CA ASN A 36 3.29 -19.60 7.37
C ASN A 36 1.88 -20.04 7.79
N THR A 37 1.66 -21.35 7.86
CA THR A 37 0.35 -21.93 8.20
C THR A 37 0.17 -22.22 9.69
N VAL A 38 1.01 -21.69 10.57
CA VAL A 38 0.88 -21.83 12.01
C VAL A 38 -0.37 -21.07 12.47
N GLN A 39 -1.37 -21.81 12.92
CA GLN A 39 -2.63 -21.25 13.39
C GLN A 39 -2.43 -20.48 14.70
N TYR A 40 -2.84 -19.22 14.70
CA TYR A 40 -2.77 -18.31 15.86
C TYR A 40 -4.14 -17.74 16.26
N ALA A 41 -5.18 -18.03 15.50
CA ALA A 41 -6.54 -17.53 15.69
C ALA A 41 -7.55 -18.64 15.39
N ASP A 42 -8.84 -18.35 15.53
CA ASP A 42 -9.92 -19.36 15.41
C ASP A 42 -10.25 -19.76 13.96
N PHE A 43 -9.65 -19.12 12.96
CA PHE A 43 -9.85 -19.46 11.54
C PHE A 43 -8.70 -20.32 10.99
N PRO A 44 -8.98 -21.21 10.01
CA PRO A 44 -7.96 -22.01 9.36
C PRO A 44 -7.04 -21.16 8.48
N ILE A 45 -5.75 -21.54 8.40
CA ILE A 45 -4.75 -20.87 7.57
C ILE A 45 -4.25 -21.84 6.49
N PHE A 46 -4.29 -21.41 5.24
CA PHE A 46 -3.91 -22.17 4.06
C PHE A 46 -2.69 -21.54 3.37
N ALA A 47 -1.83 -22.38 2.81
CA ALA A 47 -0.69 -21.90 2.03
C ALA A 47 -1.12 -21.40 0.63
N ASP A 48 -2.15 -22.01 0.06
CA ASP A 48 -2.72 -21.66 -1.23
C ASP A 48 -4.21 -21.29 -1.07
N PRO A 49 -4.69 -20.15 -1.59
CA PRO A 49 -6.10 -19.79 -1.56
C PRO A 49 -7.04 -20.90 -2.11
N PHE A 50 -6.58 -21.68 -3.08
CA PHE A 50 -7.37 -22.79 -3.68
C PHE A 50 -7.59 -23.99 -2.75
N GLU A 51 -6.89 -24.05 -1.62
CA GLU A 51 -7.17 -25.07 -0.58
C GLU A 51 -8.40 -24.70 0.26
N PHE A 52 -8.82 -23.45 0.23
CA PHE A 52 -10.02 -22.99 0.91
C PHE A 52 -11.27 -23.33 0.09
N THR A 53 -12.09 -24.22 0.60
CA THR A 53 -13.34 -24.68 -0.03
C THR A 53 -14.60 -24.00 0.55
N GLY A 54 -14.42 -23.09 1.50
CA GLY A 54 -15.51 -22.31 2.08
C GLY A 54 -15.89 -21.09 1.24
N GLU A 55 -16.77 -20.26 1.77
CA GLU A 55 -17.21 -19.03 1.15
C GLU A 55 -16.68 -17.82 1.91
N CYS A 56 -16.28 -16.79 1.19
CA CYS A 56 -16.00 -15.47 1.74
C CYS A 56 -16.61 -14.37 0.83
N ASP A 57 -17.01 -13.29 1.45
CA ASP A 57 -17.61 -12.14 0.74
C ASP A 57 -16.55 -11.20 0.17
N VAL A 58 -15.35 -11.19 0.78
CA VAL A 58 -14.23 -10.33 0.37
C VAL A 58 -12.91 -10.89 0.86
N ILE A 59 -11.86 -10.66 0.09
CA ILE A 59 -10.47 -10.90 0.53
C ILE A 59 -9.79 -9.58 0.81
N ILE A 60 -9.11 -9.50 1.97
CA ILE A 60 -8.23 -8.37 2.32
C ILE A 60 -6.79 -8.87 2.22
N ASP A 61 -5.97 -8.21 1.38
CA ASP A 61 -4.60 -8.63 1.07
C ASP A 61 -3.55 -7.66 1.61
N PHE A 62 -2.76 -8.12 2.57
CA PHE A 62 -1.56 -7.48 3.11
C PHE A 62 -0.35 -8.42 3.02
N SER A 63 -0.24 -9.17 1.95
CA SER A 63 0.79 -10.18 1.75
C SER A 63 2.03 -9.65 1.02
N ASN A 64 2.43 -10.30 -0.04
CA ASN A 64 3.58 -9.96 -0.88
C ASN A 64 3.14 -9.90 -2.35
N ALA A 65 3.75 -9.01 -3.13
CA ALA A 65 3.45 -8.87 -4.56
C ALA A 65 3.62 -10.17 -5.37
N ALA A 66 4.49 -11.10 -4.92
CA ALA A 66 4.68 -12.39 -5.57
C ALA A 66 3.43 -13.30 -5.50
N SER A 67 2.57 -13.14 -4.48
CA SER A 67 1.34 -13.93 -4.34
C SER A 67 0.13 -13.36 -5.07
N THR A 68 0.24 -12.14 -5.60
CA THR A 68 -0.89 -11.38 -6.15
C THR A 68 -1.56 -12.11 -7.34
N GLU A 69 -0.79 -12.69 -8.25
CA GLU A 69 -1.35 -13.38 -9.42
C GLU A 69 -2.22 -14.57 -8.99
N ARG A 70 -1.69 -15.39 -8.10
CA ARG A 70 -2.40 -16.57 -7.59
C ARG A 70 -3.67 -16.19 -6.83
N LEU A 71 -3.60 -15.11 -6.05
CA LEU A 71 -4.75 -14.58 -5.33
C LEU A 71 -5.83 -14.07 -6.30
N LEU A 72 -5.43 -13.34 -7.33
CA LEU A 72 -6.36 -12.83 -8.36
C LEU A 72 -7.02 -13.96 -9.15
N ASP A 73 -6.27 -15.03 -9.48
CA ASP A 73 -6.84 -16.20 -10.15
C ASP A 73 -7.94 -16.85 -9.31
N TYR A 74 -7.71 -16.98 -7.99
CA TYR A 74 -8.72 -17.44 -7.06
C TYR A 74 -9.94 -16.51 -7.03
N CYS A 75 -9.70 -15.20 -6.89
CA CYS A 75 -10.77 -14.21 -6.85
C CYS A 75 -11.63 -14.22 -8.12
N GLU A 76 -11.01 -14.28 -9.30
CA GLU A 76 -11.73 -14.33 -10.57
C GLU A 76 -12.53 -15.62 -10.73
N GLN A 77 -11.98 -16.77 -10.31
CA GLN A 77 -12.67 -18.05 -10.41
C GLN A 77 -13.93 -18.12 -9.52
N HIS A 78 -13.88 -17.49 -8.35
CA HIS A 78 -14.96 -17.53 -7.37
C HIS A 78 -15.84 -16.27 -7.39
N GLY A 79 -15.51 -15.27 -8.23
CA GLY A 79 -16.20 -13.99 -8.26
C GLY A 79 -16.03 -13.17 -6.99
N THR A 80 -14.97 -13.42 -6.21
CA THR A 80 -14.77 -12.81 -4.89
C THR A 80 -14.13 -11.43 -5.01
N PRO A 81 -14.71 -10.38 -4.44
CA PRO A 81 -14.10 -9.05 -4.32
C PRO A 81 -12.77 -9.08 -3.55
N VAL A 82 -11.85 -8.18 -3.91
CA VAL A 82 -10.56 -8.10 -3.23
C VAL A 82 -10.11 -6.67 -2.93
N VAL A 83 -9.58 -6.48 -1.71
CA VAL A 83 -8.94 -5.24 -1.25
C VAL A 83 -7.44 -5.47 -1.20
N ILE A 84 -6.69 -4.94 -2.17
CA ILE A 84 -5.24 -5.11 -2.29
C ILE A 84 -4.53 -3.95 -1.61
N CYS A 85 -3.90 -4.22 -0.47
CA CYS A 85 -3.06 -3.29 0.29
C CYS A 85 -1.57 -3.62 0.15
N THR A 86 -1.27 -4.73 -0.49
CA THR A 86 0.11 -5.13 -0.83
C THR A 86 0.76 -4.10 -1.72
N THR A 87 2.03 -3.81 -1.48
CA THR A 87 2.87 -2.85 -2.20
C THR A 87 3.99 -3.55 -2.96
N GLY A 88 4.70 -2.80 -3.80
CA GLY A 88 5.86 -3.33 -4.54
C GLY A 88 5.51 -4.12 -5.80
N HIS A 89 4.31 -3.96 -6.34
CA HIS A 89 3.91 -4.56 -7.61
C HIS A 89 4.71 -3.99 -8.79
N SER A 90 5.15 -4.85 -9.69
CA SER A 90 5.70 -4.48 -10.98
C SER A 90 4.61 -3.90 -11.91
N ALA A 91 5.02 -3.25 -13.00
CA ALA A 91 4.09 -2.73 -14.00
C ALA A 91 3.18 -3.85 -14.57
N ALA A 92 3.73 -5.02 -14.86
CA ALA A 92 2.96 -6.18 -15.34
C ALA A 92 1.91 -6.64 -14.31
N GLN A 93 2.25 -6.66 -13.03
CA GLN A 93 1.30 -7.00 -11.96
C GLN A 93 0.21 -5.93 -11.79
N LEU A 94 0.55 -4.66 -11.96
CA LEU A 94 -0.45 -3.57 -11.95
C LEU A 94 -1.43 -3.72 -13.13
N ASP A 95 -0.95 -4.09 -14.30
CA ASP A 95 -1.80 -4.38 -15.45
C ASP A 95 -2.66 -5.63 -15.23
N ARG A 96 -2.13 -6.66 -14.57
CA ARG A 96 -2.91 -7.84 -14.16
C ARG A 96 -4.03 -7.48 -13.17
N ILE A 97 -3.74 -6.64 -12.17
CA ILE A 97 -4.74 -6.14 -11.22
C ILE A 97 -5.83 -5.34 -11.97
N ARG A 98 -5.43 -4.48 -12.91
CA ARG A 98 -6.37 -3.71 -13.73
C ARG A 98 -7.25 -4.62 -14.61
N ALA A 99 -6.68 -5.66 -15.20
CA ALA A 99 -7.44 -6.64 -15.97
C ALA A 99 -8.46 -7.40 -15.09
N ALA A 100 -8.09 -7.77 -13.87
CA ALA A 100 -8.99 -8.42 -12.90
C ALA A 100 -10.18 -7.52 -12.54
N SER A 101 -9.98 -6.19 -12.44
CA SER A 101 -11.06 -5.25 -12.11
C SER A 101 -12.19 -5.17 -13.15
N ALA A 102 -11.98 -5.71 -14.34
CA ALA A 102 -13.03 -5.87 -15.34
C ALA A 102 -13.96 -7.07 -15.06
N LYS A 103 -13.56 -8.00 -14.19
CA LYS A 103 -14.28 -9.24 -13.88
C LYS A 103 -14.85 -9.27 -12.47
N ILE A 104 -14.11 -8.71 -11.51
CA ILE A 104 -14.45 -8.69 -10.07
C ILE A 104 -14.27 -7.28 -9.52
N ALA A 105 -14.89 -6.99 -8.38
CA ALA A 105 -14.63 -5.74 -7.67
C ALA A 105 -13.23 -5.76 -7.04
N VAL A 106 -12.39 -4.82 -7.45
CA VAL A 106 -11.01 -4.65 -6.94
C VAL A 106 -10.86 -3.25 -6.37
N PHE A 107 -10.51 -3.15 -5.10
CA PHE A 107 -10.03 -1.91 -4.50
C PHE A 107 -8.54 -2.04 -4.20
N ARG A 108 -7.72 -1.12 -4.69
CA ARG A 108 -6.28 -1.12 -4.44
C ARG A 108 -5.83 0.20 -3.84
N SER A 109 -5.10 0.12 -2.73
CA SER A 109 -4.43 1.29 -2.16
C SER A 109 -3.15 0.88 -1.44
N GLY A 110 -2.03 1.48 -1.81
CA GLY A 110 -0.74 1.30 -1.12
C GLY A 110 -0.66 2.00 0.24
N ASN A 111 -1.60 2.89 0.53
CA ASN A 111 -1.67 3.60 1.81
C ASN A 111 -3.12 3.97 2.14
N MET A 112 -3.64 3.42 3.22
CA MET A 112 -5.00 3.65 3.72
C MET A 112 -5.09 4.82 4.72
N SER A 113 -3.99 5.54 4.98
CA SER A 113 -3.99 6.69 5.87
C SER A 113 -4.82 7.84 5.29
N LEU A 114 -5.85 8.29 6.02
CA LEU A 114 -6.65 9.45 5.65
C LEU A 114 -5.77 10.69 5.46
N GLY A 115 -4.79 10.92 6.35
CA GLY A 115 -3.88 12.06 6.27
C GLY A 115 -3.00 12.04 5.02
N ILE A 116 -2.50 10.87 4.62
CA ILE A 116 -1.68 10.73 3.41
C ILE A 116 -2.55 10.93 2.14
N ASN A 117 -3.75 10.40 2.12
CA ASN A 117 -4.67 10.59 0.99
C ASN A 117 -5.11 12.07 0.86
N LEU A 118 -5.39 12.73 1.99
CA LEU A 118 -5.66 14.17 1.99
C LEU A 118 -4.46 14.98 1.49
N MET A 119 -3.25 14.65 1.96
CA MET A 119 -2.01 15.30 1.51
C MET A 119 -1.79 15.11 0.01
N SER A 120 -2.03 13.90 -0.51
CA SER A 120 -1.96 13.59 -1.94
C SER A 120 -2.89 14.50 -2.75
N GLU A 121 -4.12 14.70 -2.30
CA GLU A 121 -5.08 15.56 -2.99
C GLU A 121 -4.68 17.05 -2.93
N LEU A 122 -4.22 17.52 -1.78
CA LEU A 122 -3.72 18.89 -1.63
C LEU A 122 -2.49 19.16 -2.50
N LEU A 123 -1.59 18.19 -2.64
CA LEU A 123 -0.43 18.26 -3.52
C LEU A 123 -0.83 18.34 -4.99
N LYS A 124 -1.82 17.60 -5.45
CA LYS A 124 -2.38 17.72 -6.81
C LYS A 124 -2.90 19.13 -7.08
N GLN A 125 -3.71 19.65 -6.17
CA GLN A 125 -4.26 21.01 -6.31
C GLN A 125 -3.15 22.05 -6.33
N SER A 126 -2.14 21.94 -5.47
CA SER A 126 -0.99 22.83 -5.43
C SER A 126 -0.18 22.75 -6.72
N ALA A 127 0.13 21.55 -7.20
CA ALA A 127 0.89 21.33 -8.42
C ALA A 127 0.18 21.91 -9.67
N ALA A 128 -1.14 21.74 -9.76
CA ALA A 128 -1.93 22.30 -10.84
C ALA A 128 -1.89 23.85 -10.90
N VAL A 129 -1.79 24.51 -9.73
CA VAL A 129 -1.72 25.98 -9.63
C VAL A 129 -0.30 26.49 -9.85
N LEU A 130 0.70 25.82 -9.28
CA LEU A 130 2.11 26.23 -9.36
C LEU A 130 2.72 25.91 -10.72
N GLY A 131 2.32 24.80 -11.33
CA GLY A 131 2.73 24.39 -12.66
C GLY A 131 4.25 24.21 -12.79
N ASP A 132 4.80 24.75 -13.87
CA ASP A 132 6.23 24.70 -14.22
C ASP A 132 7.09 25.83 -13.59
N LYS A 133 6.50 26.67 -12.73
CA LYS A 133 7.18 27.82 -12.11
C LYS A 133 7.99 27.45 -10.88
N TYR A 134 7.83 26.24 -10.38
CA TYR A 134 8.45 25.77 -9.14
C TYR A 134 9.05 24.39 -9.31
N ASP A 135 10.17 24.17 -8.63
CA ASP A 135 10.81 22.86 -8.54
C ASP A 135 10.10 21.98 -7.52
N VAL A 136 10.05 20.68 -7.79
CA VAL A 136 9.46 19.70 -6.90
C VAL A 136 10.55 18.79 -6.33
N GLU A 137 10.66 18.75 -5.01
CA GLU A 137 11.58 17.86 -4.29
C GLU A 137 10.83 17.17 -3.15
N ILE A 138 10.96 15.84 -3.08
CA ILE A 138 10.40 15.01 -2.02
C ILE A 138 11.55 14.46 -1.18
N ILE A 139 11.56 14.79 0.10
CA ILE A 139 12.53 14.27 1.06
C ILE A 139 11.77 13.42 2.07
N GLU A 140 12.05 12.13 2.11
CA GLU A 140 11.41 11.21 3.03
C GLU A 140 12.43 10.60 4.01
N LYS A 141 12.00 10.38 5.25
CA LYS A 141 12.85 9.80 6.29
C LYS A 141 12.13 8.65 6.97
N HIS A 142 12.82 7.51 7.05
CA HIS A 142 12.36 6.33 7.77
C HIS A 142 13.48 5.73 8.63
N HIS A 143 13.09 4.78 9.47
CA HIS A 143 14.03 3.98 10.26
C HIS A 143 14.95 3.13 9.34
N ASN A 144 16.11 2.72 9.86
CA ASN A 144 17.12 1.98 9.13
C ASN A 144 16.73 0.52 8.76
N GLN A 145 15.63 0.00 9.32
CA GLN A 145 15.09 -1.33 9.00
C GLN A 145 14.14 -1.32 7.79
N LYS A 146 13.84 -0.13 7.21
CA LYS A 146 12.99 -0.06 6.02
C LYS A 146 13.78 -0.45 4.78
N LEU A 147 13.31 -1.49 4.08
CA LEU A 147 14.02 -2.08 2.94
C LEU A 147 13.86 -1.26 1.65
N ASP A 148 12.64 -0.77 1.39
CA ASP A 148 12.36 0.00 0.19
C ASP A 148 12.83 1.45 0.33
N ALA A 149 13.47 1.95 -0.72
CA ALA A 149 13.89 3.35 -0.86
C ALA A 149 13.82 3.74 -2.36
N PRO A 150 13.02 4.74 -2.74
CA PRO A 150 12.09 5.50 -1.91
C PRO A 150 10.93 4.67 -1.35
N SER A 151 10.24 5.20 -0.33
CA SER A 151 9.05 4.54 0.21
C SER A 151 7.89 4.58 -0.79
N GLY A 152 7.01 3.57 -0.74
CA GLY A 152 5.80 3.57 -1.57
C GLY A 152 4.92 4.80 -1.37
N THR A 153 4.92 5.39 -0.17
CA THR A 153 4.21 6.66 0.10
C THR A 153 4.87 7.83 -0.62
N ALA A 154 6.21 7.90 -0.63
CA ALA A 154 6.91 8.96 -1.36
C ALA A 154 6.63 8.89 -2.86
N LEU A 155 6.65 7.69 -3.45
CA LEU A 155 6.29 7.47 -4.84
C LEU A 155 4.83 7.84 -5.13
N MET A 156 3.90 7.45 -4.26
CA MET A 156 2.48 7.81 -4.39
C MET A 156 2.26 9.33 -4.38
N LEU A 157 2.98 10.07 -3.54
CA LEU A 157 2.92 11.53 -3.50
C LEU A 157 3.57 12.16 -4.75
N ALA A 158 4.67 11.57 -5.25
CA ALA A 158 5.29 11.98 -6.50
C ALA A 158 4.34 11.80 -7.69
N ASP A 159 3.67 10.63 -7.78
CA ASP A 159 2.68 10.33 -8.82
C ASP A 159 1.50 11.31 -8.75
N ALA A 160 1.05 11.65 -7.54
CA ALA A 160 -0.02 12.62 -7.34
C ALA A 160 0.36 14.00 -7.89
N VAL A 161 1.56 14.49 -7.60
CA VAL A 161 2.09 15.75 -8.15
C VAL A 161 2.24 15.65 -9.66
N ALA A 162 2.91 14.61 -10.17
CA ALA A 162 3.16 14.41 -11.59
C ALA A 162 1.84 14.41 -12.40
N SER A 163 0.78 13.78 -11.87
CA SER A 163 -0.53 13.72 -12.55
C SER A 163 -1.21 15.08 -12.74
N ALA A 164 -0.78 16.11 -12.01
CA ALA A 164 -1.34 17.45 -12.05
C ALA A 164 -0.44 18.48 -12.73
N LEU A 165 0.79 18.12 -13.09
CA LEU A 165 1.71 18.99 -13.82
C LEU A 165 1.34 19.05 -15.32
N PRO A 166 1.61 20.18 -16.01
CA PRO A 166 1.31 20.33 -17.42
C PRO A 166 2.32 19.66 -18.37
N TYR A 167 3.21 18.82 -17.83
CA TYR A 167 4.28 18.12 -18.53
C TYR A 167 4.51 16.73 -17.93
N ASP A 168 5.17 15.86 -18.68
CA ASP A 168 5.63 14.57 -18.19
C ASP A 168 6.86 14.75 -17.29
N ALA A 169 6.75 14.41 -16.02
CA ALA A 169 7.81 14.58 -15.04
C ALA A 169 8.76 13.37 -15.00
N GLU A 170 10.07 13.65 -14.97
CA GLU A 170 11.10 12.64 -14.76
C GLU A 170 11.43 12.50 -13.27
N TYR A 171 11.44 11.28 -12.74
CA TYR A 171 11.83 11.02 -11.36
C TYR A 171 13.34 10.87 -11.22
N VAL A 172 13.93 11.68 -10.34
CA VAL A 172 15.37 11.71 -10.09
C VAL A 172 15.63 11.34 -8.63
N TYR A 173 16.30 10.21 -8.43
CA TYR A 173 16.57 9.66 -7.10
C TYR A 173 17.93 10.06 -6.53
N ASP A 174 18.84 10.53 -7.39
CA ASP A 174 20.18 10.94 -7.01
C ASP A 174 20.78 11.93 -8.00
N ARG A 175 21.49 12.91 -7.46
CA ARG A 175 22.19 13.94 -8.26
C ARG A 175 23.66 14.10 -7.88
N HIS A 176 24.23 13.21 -7.06
CA HIS A 176 25.59 13.44 -6.52
C HIS A 176 26.68 13.45 -7.59
N GLU A 177 26.52 12.72 -8.67
CA GLU A 177 27.46 12.69 -9.80
C GLU A 177 27.26 13.80 -10.83
N ARG A 178 26.09 14.49 -10.79
CA ARG A 178 25.78 15.54 -11.75
C ARG A 178 26.57 16.82 -11.46
N ARG A 179 27.10 17.44 -12.52
CA ARG A 179 27.83 18.72 -12.47
C ARG A 179 27.20 19.77 -13.41
N GLU A 180 25.88 19.73 -13.51
CA GLU A 180 25.06 20.60 -14.34
C GLU A 180 23.93 21.23 -13.52
N LYS A 181 23.30 22.25 -14.09
CA LYS A 181 22.08 22.82 -13.48
C LYS A 181 20.97 21.79 -13.49
N ARG A 182 20.08 21.86 -12.48
CA ARG A 182 18.88 21.05 -12.45
C ARG A 182 18.07 21.25 -13.74
N PRO A 183 17.77 20.22 -14.53
CA PRO A 183 16.85 20.32 -15.64
C PRO A 183 15.44 20.69 -15.16
N ALA A 184 14.67 21.33 -16.05
CA ALA A 184 13.24 21.51 -15.83
C ALA A 184 12.52 20.15 -15.88
N HIS A 185 11.33 20.08 -15.29
CA HIS A 185 10.44 18.92 -15.37
C HIS A 185 10.91 17.67 -14.61
N GLU A 186 11.85 17.83 -13.68
CA GLU A 186 12.22 16.76 -12.75
C GLU A 186 11.43 16.84 -11.45
N ILE A 187 11.10 15.67 -10.89
CA ILE A 187 10.69 15.50 -9.49
C ILE A 187 11.83 14.77 -8.77
N GLY A 188 12.52 15.46 -7.86
CA GLY A 188 13.57 14.85 -7.07
C GLY A 188 12.98 14.06 -5.90
N ILE A 189 13.52 12.87 -5.62
CA ILE A 189 13.06 12.03 -4.50
C ILE A 189 14.28 11.54 -3.72
N SER A 190 14.44 12.03 -2.50
CA SER A 190 15.56 11.70 -1.63
C SER A 190 15.10 10.89 -0.42
N ALA A 191 15.67 9.70 -0.23
CA ALA A 191 15.30 8.79 0.85
C ALA A 191 16.39 8.75 1.94
N ILE A 192 16.02 9.11 3.17
CA ILE A 192 16.91 9.06 4.33
C ILE A 192 16.55 7.83 5.17
N ARG A 193 17.56 7.06 5.56
CA ARG A 193 17.45 5.92 6.47
C ARG A 193 18.35 6.18 7.67
N SER A 194 17.78 6.22 8.86
CA SER A 194 18.50 6.51 10.10
C SER A 194 17.89 5.76 11.27
N GLU A 195 18.58 5.73 12.40
CA GLU A 195 18.01 5.18 13.61
C GLU A 195 16.67 5.88 13.94
N GLU A 196 15.69 5.09 14.37
CA GLU A 196 14.41 5.60 14.83
C GLU A 196 14.62 6.33 16.16
N ARG A 197 14.79 7.64 16.11
CA ARG A 197 14.71 8.46 17.34
C ARG A 197 13.25 8.63 17.73
N ARG A 198 12.97 8.56 19.03
CA ARG A 198 11.66 8.57 19.68
C ARG A 198 10.72 9.74 19.33
N VAL A 199 11.19 10.74 18.59
CA VAL A 199 10.40 11.91 18.18
C VAL A 199 9.13 11.52 17.39
N GLY A 200 9.18 10.45 16.61
CA GLY A 200 8.00 9.94 15.88
C GLY A 200 6.97 9.23 16.77
N LYS A 201 7.38 8.67 17.91
CA LYS A 201 6.45 8.04 18.88
C LYS A 201 5.66 9.07 19.69
N GLU A 202 6.26 10.21 19.98
CA GLU A 202 5.56 11.29 20.69
C GLU A 202 4.49 11.95 19.84
N CYS A 203 4.68 12.05 18.53
CA CYS A 203 3.63 12.50 17.60
C CYS A 203 2.48 11.49 17.48
N ARG A 204 2.75 10.19 17.52
CA ARG A 204 1.69 9.15 17.48
C ARG A 204 0.85 9.13 18.75
N SER A 205 1.45 9.35 19.92
CA SER A 205 0.73 9.37 21.20
C SER A 205 -0.17 10.60 21.38
N ARG A 206 0.14 11.72 20.72
CA ARG A 206 -0.68 12.95 20.79
C ARG A 206 -1.90 12.96 19.86
N TRP A 207 -1.90 12.11 18.82
CA TRP A 207 -2.97 12.05 17.83
C TRP A 207 -3.75 10.73 17.83
N SER A 208 -3.47 9.83 18.77
CA SER A 208 -4.28 8.64 18.97
C SER A 208 -5.51 9.00 19.80
N PRO A 209 -6.73 8.86 19.28
CA PRO A 209 -7.95 9.05 20.09
C PRO A 209 -8.22 7.87 21.04
N TYR A 210 -7.28 6.93 21.15
CA TYR A 210 -7.39 5.75 22.00
C TYR A 210 -6.25 5.76 23.04
N HIS A 211 -6.45 6.49 24.09
CA HIS A 211 -5.88 6.27 25.41
C HIS A 211 -7.03 6.06 26.39
#